data_027c63e1d0121e480a10af151911f01a
#
_entry.id   027c63e1d0121e480a10af151911f01a
#
_cell.length_a   1.000
_cell.length_b   1.000
_cell.length_c   1.000
_cell.angle_alpha   90.00
_cell.angle_beta   90.00
_cell.angle_gamma   90.00
#
_symmetry.space_group_name_H-M   'P 1'
#
loop_
_entity.id
_entity.type
_entity.pdbx_description
1 polymer ?
#
loop_
_entity_poly.entity_id
_entity_poly.type
_entity_poly.pdbx_seq_one_letter_code
_entity_poly.pdbx_strand_id
1 'polypeptide(L)' 'MLEFRFDTQLLIEGHGLDEDAIHDYIMQNIAGDCLLAVGDEDLIKIHFHTNTPWKVLEYCAGPVSYTHLRAH' A
#
# COMPACT_ATOMS: atom_id res chain seq x y z
N MET A 1 5.35 -22.28 7.73
CA MET A 1 6.19 -21.49 6.83
C MET A 1 5.41 -20.30 6.30
N LEU A 2 6.01 -19.13 6.31
CA LEU A 2 5.37 -17.95 5.77
C LEU A 2 5.55 -17.92 4.25
N GLU A 3 4.45 -17.79 3.53
CA GLU A 3 4.48 -17.67 2.08
C GLU A 3 4.97 -16.29 1.67
N PHE A 4 4.56 -15.23 2.41
CA PHE A 4 4.97 -13.85 2.16
C PHE A 4 5.73 -13.35 3.38
N ARG A 5 6.97 -12.92 3.15
CA ARG A 5 7.95 -12.70 4.22
C ARG A 5 7.94 -11.32 4.85
N PHE A 6 7.53 -10.31 4.08
CA PHE A 6 7.66 -8.93 4.54
C PHE A 6 6.31 -8.36 4.97
N ASP A 7 6.24 -7.99 6.25
CA ASP A 7 5.10 -7.28 6.80
C ASP A 7 5.31 -5.80 6.50
N THR A 8 4.62 -5.31 5.47
CA THR A 8 4.80 -3.96 4.97
C THR A 8 3.71 -3.06 5.50
N GLN A 9 4.09 -1.95 6.12
CA GLN A 9 3.16 -0.94 6.61
C GLN A 9 3.55 0.42 6.04
N LEU A 10 2.56 1.12 5.47
CA LEU A 10 2.77 2.42 4.87
C LEU A 10 1.69 3.39 5.32
N LEU A 11 2.08 4.66 5.47
CA LEU A 11 1.14 5.75 5.64
C LEU A 11 1.27 6.65 4.41
N ILE A 12 0.18 6.87 3.70
CA ILE A 12 0.15 7.71 2.53
C ILE A 12 -0.64 8.96 2.85
N GLU A 13 0.01 10.10 2.76
CA GLU A 13 -0.65 11.40 2.94
C GLU A 13 -0.77 12.09 1.58
N GLY A 14 -1.92 12.67 1.32
CA GLY A 14 -2.15 13.36 0.05
C GLY A 14 -3.51 14.00 0.01
N HIS A 15 -4.03 14.21 -1.20
CA HIS A 15 -5.36 14.78 -1.41
C HIS A 15 -6.07 13.97 -2.47
N GLY A 16 -7.35 13.71 -2.25
CA GLY A 16 -8.14 12.96 -3.20
C GLY A 16 -7.71 11.51 -3.35
N LEU A 17 -7.17 10.93 -2.31
CA LEU A 17 -6.79 9.53 -2.31
C LEU A 17 -8.04 8.65 -2.36
N ASP A 18 -7.97 7.57 -3.13
CA ASP A 18 -9.09 6.62 -3.27
C ASP A 18 -8.67 5.27 -2.67
N GLU A 19 -9.22 5.00 -1.49
CA GLU A 19 -8.93 3.78 -0.75
C GLU A 19 -9.22 2.51 -1.57
N ASP A 20 -10.38 2.48 -2.23
CA ASP A 20 -10.78 1.30 -2.99
C ASP A 20 -9.89 1.10 -4.23
N ALA A 21 -9.53 2.17 -4.91
CA ALA A 21 -8.67 2.08 -6.08
C ALA A 21 -7.28 1.58 -5.70
N ILE A 22 -6.76 2.04 -4.59
CA ILE A 22 -5.44 1.62 -4.09
C ILE A 22 -5.48 0.15 -3.70
N HIS A 23 -6.51 -0.25 -2.98
CA HIS A 23 -6.70 -1.65 -2.58
C HIS A 23 -6.77 -2.55 -3.81
N ASP A 24 -7.60 -2.19 -4.78
CA ASP A 24 -7.80 -3.02 -5.97
C ASP A 24 -6.53 -3.12 -6.81
N TYR A 25 -5.79 -2.02 -6.95
CA TYR A 25 -4.53 -2.05 -7.69
C TYR A 25 -3.55 -3.04 -7.06
N ILE A 26 -3.38 -2.96 -5.75
CA ILE A 26 -2.44 -3.83 -5.05
C ILE A 26 -2.87 -5.29 -5.19
N MET A 27 -4.15 -5.58 -5.01
CA MET A 27 -4.66 -6.94 -5.12
C MET A 27 -4.46 -7.53 -6.51
N GLN A 28 -4.54 -6.72 -7.55
CA GLN A 28 -4.45 -7.19 -8.93
C GLN A 28 -3.02 -7.27 -9.45
N ASN A 29 -2.09 -6.50 -8.90
CA ASN A 29 -0.77 -6.33 -9.49
C ASN A 29 0.38 -6.80 -8.62
N ILE A 30 0.16 -6.99 -7.33
CA ILE A 30 1.23 -7.36 -6.39
C ILE A 30 0.83 -8.59 -5.60
N ALA A 31 1.63 -9.63 -5.69
CA ALA A 31 1.36 -10.88 -4.96
C ALA A 31 1.59 -10.68 -3.46
N GLY A 32 0.63 -11.12 -2.66
CA GLY A 32 0.72 -11.02 -1.22
C GLY A 32 -0.58 -11.41 -0.54
N ASP A 33 -0.64 -11.25 0.77
CA ASP A 33 -1.86 -11.51 1.53
C ASP A 33 -2.01 -10.52 2.69
N CYS A 34 -3.12 -10.65 3.40
CA CYS A 34 -3.45 -9.81 4.56
C CYS A 34 -3.46 -8.31 4.22
N LEU A 35 -3.93 -7.99 3.01
CA LEU A 35 -4.00 -6.59 2.60
C LEU A 35 -5.09 -5.85 3.36
N LEU A 36 -4.70 -4.73 3.96
CA LEU A 36 -5.61 -3.81 4.61
C LEU A 36 -5.27 -2.41 4.15
N ALA A 37 -6.24 -1.71 3.57
CA ALA A 37 -6.08 -0.33 3.16
C ALA A 37 -7.24 0.46 3.76
N VAL A 38 -6.96 1.29 4.75
CA VAL A 38 -7.99 2.02 5.49
C VAL A 38 -7.59 3.48 5.65
N GLY A 39 -8.57 4.33 5.60
CA GLY A 39 -8.34 5.75 5.79
C GLY A 39 -9.37 6.58 5.03
N ASP A 40 -8.98 7.79 4.67
CA ASP A 40 -9.83 8.71 3.93
C ASP A 40 -9.05 9.33 2.77
N GLU A 41 -9.58 10.39 2.17
CA GLU A 41 -8.96 11.01 1.00
C GLU A 41 -7.65 11.73 1.32
N ASP A 42 -7.35 11.97 2.58
CA ASP A 42 -6.15 12.70 2.99
C ASP A 42 -5.08 11.80 3.59
N LEU A 43 -5.46 10.65 4.13
CA LEU A 43 -4.53 9.74 4.79
C LEU A 43 -5.02 8.30 4.66
N ILE A 44 -4.19 7.45 4.11
CA ILE A 44 -4.49 6.02 4.00
C ILE A 44 -3.35 5.21 4.63
N LYS A 45 -3.73 4.25 5.46
CA LYS A 45 -2.80 3.30 6.05
C LYS A 45 -2.92 1.98 5.30
N ILE A 46 -1.78 1.46 4.86
CA ILE A 46 -1.71 0.17 4.17
C ILE A 46 -0.91 -0.80 5.01
N HIS A 47 -1.45 -2.01 5.16
CA HIS A 47 -0.78 -3.13 5.79
C HIS A 47 -0.87 -4.30 4.81
N PHE A 48 0.28 -4.91 4.47
CA PHE A 48 0.33 -5.94 3.44
C PHE A 48 1.52 -6.86 3.64
N HIS A 49 1.29 -8.16 3.53
CA HIS A 49 2.35 -9.16 3.58
C HIS A 49 2.72 -9.54 2.15
N THR A 50 3.94 -9.25 1.76
CA THR A 50 4.41 -9.49 0.39
C THR A 50 5.88 -9.82 0.36
N ASN A 51 6.32 -10.49 -0.70
CA ASN A 51 7.74 -10.74 -0.94
C ASN A 51 8.40 -9.62 -1.74
N THR A 52 7.61 -8.68 -2.24
CA THR A 52 8.09 -7.57 -3.08
C THR A 52 7.59 -6.22 -2.56
N PRO A 53 7.99 -5.83 -1.33
CA PRO A 53 7.48 -4.59 -0.73
C PRO A 53 7.84 -3.34 -1.54
N TRP A 54 8.94 -3.40 -2.30
CA TRP A 54 9.31 -2.28 -3.17
C TRP A 54 8.28 -1.99 -4.25
N LYS A 55 7.49 -2.98 -4.67
CA LYS A 55 6.43 -2.75 -5.66
C LYS A 55 5.31 -1.89 -5.10
N VAL A 56 4.99 -2.07 -3.81
CA VAL A 56 4.01 -1.23 -3.14
C VAL A 56 4.53 0.19 -3.03
N LEU A 57 5.79 0.35 -2.64
CA LEU A 57 6.42 1.66 -2.52
C LEU A 57 6.48 2.38 -3.88
N GLU A 58 6.83 1.64 -4.93
CA GLU A 58 6.90 2.20 -6.28
C GLU A 58 5.53 2.69 -6.75
N TYR A 59 4.49 1.91 -6.51
CA TYR A 59 3.14 2.31 -6.88
C TYR A 59 2.74 3.59 -6.14
N CYS A 60 2.99 3.64 -4.84
CA CYS A 60 2.62 4.80 -4.03
C CYS A 60 3.44 6.03 -4.41
N ALA A 61 4.66 5.84 -4.87
CA ALA A 61 5.53 6.95 -5.28
C ALA A 61 5.15 7.54 -6.63
N GLY A 62 4.48 6.76 -7.48
CA GLY A 62 4.15 7.16 -8.84
C GLY A 62 2.72 7.60 -9.03
N PRO A 63 1.78 6.66 -9.32
CA PRO A 63 0.39 7.01 -9.64
C PRO A 63 -0.38 7.66 -8.50
N VAL A 64 -0.02 7.34 -7.27
CA VAL A 64 -0.68 7.90 -6.09
C VAL A 64 0.09 9.13 -5.63
N SER A 65 -0.60 10.26 -5.48
CA SER A 65 0.02 11.47 -4.95
C SER A 65 0.14 11.37 -3.44
N TYR A 66 1.36 11.53 -2.92
CA TYR A 66 1.57 11.48 -1.48
C TYR A 66 2.64 12.50 -1.07
N THR A 67 2.59 12.90 0.20
CA THR A 67 3.58 13.82 0.77
C THR A 67 4.46 13.14 1.80
N HIS A 68 4.05 12.01 2.31
CA HIS A 68 4.78 11.28 3.33
C HIS A 68 4.54 9.78 3.17
N LEU A 69 5.64 9.02 3.13
CA LEU A 69 5.59 7.57 2.99
C LEU A 69 6.52 6.93 4.03
N ARG A 70 5.98 5.98 4.78
CA ARG A 70 6.73 5.25 5.79
C ARG A 70 6.51 3.76 5.59
N ALA A 71 7.59 2.98 5.62
CA ALA A 71 7.54 1.52 5.49
C ALA A 71 8.28 0.85 6.64
N HIS A 72 7.79 -0.31 7.04
CA HIS A 72 8.42 -1.17 8.03
C HIS A 72 8.80 -2.50 7.41
#